data_a4dfeb2e6fda4c40030a138f03eefef1
#
_entry.id   a4dfeb2e6fda4c40030a138f03eefef1
#
_cell.length_a   1.000
_cell.length_b   1.000
_cell.length_c   1.000
_cell.angle_alpha   90.00
_cell.angle_beta   90.00
_cell.angle_gamma   90.00
#
_symmetry.space_group_name_H-M   'P 1'
#
loop_
_entity.id
_entity.type
_entity.pdbx_description
1 polymer ?
#
loop_
_entity_poly.entity_id
_entity_poly.type
_entity_poly.pdbx_seq_one_letter_code
_entity_poly.pdbx_strand_id
1 'polypeptide(L)'
;DQPIPEPATESTAQTIKLAEQLNTVGARFFGAHWCPACKEQMKLFGKQAGANLNYVECGLPDKYPDQLRQCRDENIRSIPTWTRPGSTRLQGVQSINTLEQWSGLRREPLN
;
A
#
# COMPACT_ATOMS: atom_id res chain seq x y z
N ASP A 1 6.51 -12.36 6.12
CA ASP A 1 7.44 -11.52 5.34
C ASP A 1 6.83 -11.15 4.01
N GLN A 2 6.91 -9.87 3.69
CA GLN A 2 6.44 -9.38 2.41
C GLN A 2 7.48 -9.65 1.33
N PRO A 3 7.07 -9.98 0.09
CA PRO A 3 8.02 -10.19 -1.00
C PRO A 3 8.78 -8.94 -1.41
N ILE A 4 8.19 -7.76 -1.21
CA ILE A 4 8.86 -6.50 -1.52
C ILE A 4 9.91 -6.20 -0.44
N PRO A 5 11.12 -5.72 -0.82
CA PRO A 5 12.16 -5.43 0.16
C PRO A 5 11.72 -4.42 1.21
N GLU A 6 12.14 -4.66 2.44
CA GLU A 6 11.89 -3.74 3.55
C GLU A 6 12.63 -2.43 3.30
N PRO A 7 11.96 -1.27 3.42
CA PRO A 7 12.64 0.01 3.24
C PRO A 7 13.59 0.28 4.40
N ALA A 8 14.62 1.09 4.14
CA ALA A 8 15.59 1.46 5.17
C ALA A 8 15.08 2.57 6.10
N THR A 9 14.05 3.28 5.69
CA THR A 9 13.52 4.42 6.46
C THR A 9 12.71 3.95 7.66
N GLU A 10 12.74 4.74 8.74
CA GLU A 10 11.90 4.50 9.90
C GLU A 10 10.52 5.10 9.68
N SER A 11 9.50 4.47 10.26
CA SER A 11 8.15 5.01 10.22
C SER A 11 7.97 6.12 11.24
N THR A 12 7.04 7.03 10.96
CA THR A 12 6.60 8.05 11.89
C THR A 12 5.30 7.61 12.56
N ALA A 13 4.90 8.29 13.62
CA ALA A 13 3.58 8.05 14.23
C ALA A 13 2.47 8.27 13.20
N GLN A 14 2.63 9.24 12.31
CA GLN A 14 1.68 9.54 11.25
C GLN A 14 1.53 8.35 10.28
N THR A 15 2.63 7.80 9.80
CA THR A 15 2.58 6.70 8.83
C THR A 15 2.10 5.40 9.46
N ILE A 16 2.43 5.15 10.72
CA ILE A 16 1.91 4.00 11.46
C ILE A 16 0.39 4.08 11.57
N LYS A 17 -0.13 5.25 11.95
CA LYS A 17 -1.57 5.48 12.08
C LYS A 17 -2.27 5.35 10.72
N LEU A 18 -1.66 5.85 9.65
CA LEU A 18 -2.21 5.71 8.31
C LEU A 18 -2.29 4.26 7.88
N ALA A 19 -1.26 3.46 8.14
CA ALA A 19 -1.28 2.04 7.81
C ALA A 19 -2.43 1.31 8.53
N GLU A 20 -2.67 1.65 9.80
CA GLU A 20 -3.80 1.11 10.54
C GLU A 20 -5.14 1.50 9.89
N GLN A 21 -5.28 2.75 9.50
CA GLN A 21 -6.51 3.24 8.84
C GLN A 21 -6.73 2.55 7.50
N LEU A 22 -5.67 2.38 6.71
CA LEU A 22 -5.76 1.68 5.43
C LEU A 22 -6.26 0.25 5.62
N ASN A 23 -5.76 -0.45 6.63
CA ASN A 23 -6.25 -1.78 6.95
C ASN A 23 -7.71 -1.77 7.39
N THR A 24 -8.11 -0.77 8.18
CA THR A 24 -9.48 -0.65 8.66
C THR A 24 -10.47 -0.51 7.49
N VAL A 25 -10.12 0.22 6.44
CA VAL A 25 -11.00 0.42 5.29
C VAL A 25 -10.81 -0.64 4.21
N GLY A 26 -10.02 -1.66 4.45
CA GLY A 26 -9.81 -2.75 3.50
C GLY A 26 -8.95 -2.39 2.31
N ALA A 27 -8.05 -1.43 2.46
CA ALA A 27 -7.18 -1.00 1.38
C ALA A 27 -6.14 -2.07 1.07
N ARG A 28 -5.89 -2.28 -0.23
CA ARG A 28 -4.84 -3.18 -0.72
C ARG A 28 -3.85 -2.40 -1.56
N PHE A 29 -2.58 -2.72 -1.40
CA PHE A 29 -1.48 -2.15 -2.16
C PHE A 29 -0.96 -3.23 -3.12
N PHE A 30 -1.28 -3.08 -4.41
CA PHE A 30 -0.85 -4.02 -5.45
C PHE A 30 0.47 -3.55 -6.03
N GLY A 31 1.47 -4.41 -6.00
CA GLY A 31 2.79 -4.05 -6.48
C GLY A 31 3.60 -5.26 -6.95
N ALA A 32 4.88 -5.03 -7.20
CA ALA A 32 5.83 -6.09 -7.49
C ALA A 32 7.14 -5.81 -6.77
N HIS A 33 7.79 -6.86 -6.33
CA HIS A 33 9.02 -6.76 -5.53
C HIS A 33 10.17 -6.02 -6.24
N TRP A 34 10.16 -6.05 -7.58
CA TRP A 34 11.20 -5.42 -8.42
C TRP A 34 10.83 -4.00 -8.86
N CYS A 35 9.62 -3.56 -8.59
CA CYS A 35 9.09 -2.30 -9.11
C CYS A 35 9.67 -1.09 -8.36
N PRO A 36 10.40 -0.19 -9.03
CA PRO A 36 10.97 0.99 -8.35
C PRO A 36 9.93 1.89 -7.71
N ALA A 37 8.80 2.12 -8.40
CA ALA A 37 7.72 2.95 -7.87
C ALA A 37 7.08 2.32 -6.63
N CYS A 38 6.96 0.99 -6.61
CA CYS A 38 6.43 0.27 -5.44
C CYS A 38 7.37 0.38 -4.25
N LYS A 39 8.68 0.29 -4.49
CA LYS A 39 9.69 0.49 -3.45
C LYS A 39 9.65 1.91 -2.90
N GLU A 40 9.45 2.90 -3.79
CA GLU A 40 9.32 4.29 -3.38
C GLU A 40 8.09 4.50 -2.49
N GLN A 41 6.96 3.86 -2.84
CA GLN A 41 5.76 3.90 -2.00
C GLN A 41 6.03 3.32 -0.61
N MET A 42 6.71 2.19 -0.54
CA MET A 42 7.07 1.58 0.74
C MET A 42 7.99 2.49 1.56
N LYS A 43 8.91 3.16 0.90
CA LYS A 43 9.85 4.08 1.55
C LYS A 43 9.13 5.24 2.24
N LEU A 44 8.04 5.72 1.65
CA LEU A 44 7.23 6.78 2.25
C LEU A 44 6.60 6.34 3.57
N PHE A 45 6.25 5.06 3.70
CA PHE A 45 5.68 4.52 4.93
C PHE A 45 6.75 4.21 5.98
N GLY A 46 7.90 3.74 5.56
CA GLY A 46 8.95 3.25 6.46
C GLY A 46 8.74 1.80 6.86
N LYS A 47 9.70 1.25 7.62
CA LYS A 47 9.75 -0.18 7.97
C LYS A 47 8.49 -0.69 8.66
N GLN A 48 8.13 -0.05 9.76
CA GLN A 48 7.09 -0.55 10.64
C GLN A 48 5.71 -0.44 9.99
N ALA A 49 5.40 0.73 9.46
CA ALA A 49 4.12 0.97 8.78
C ALA A 49 4.03 0.16 7.50
N GLY A 50 5.12 0.09 6.73
CA GLY A 50 5.16 -0.70 5.49
C GLY A 50 4.87 -2.17 5.71
N ALA A 51 5.41 -2.74 6.79
CA ALA A 51 5.19 -4.14 7.13
C ALA A 51 3.74 -4.44 7.51
N ASN A 52 2.98 -3.41 7.89
CA ASN A 52 1.59 -3.54 8.32
C ASN A 52 0.58 -3.27 7.19
N LEU A 53 1.03 -2.94 5.99
CA LEU A 53 0.16 -2.75 4.83
C LEU A 53 -0.31 -4.09 4.28
N ASN A 54 -1.51 -4.10 3.72
CA ASN A 54 -2.00 -5.28 2.99
C ASN A 54 -1.42 -5.21 1.56
N TYR A 55 -0.18 -5.65 1.44
CA TYR A 55 0.55 -5.68 0.17
C TYR A 55 0.22 -6.95 -0.60
N VAL A 56 -0.05 -6.81 -1.89
CA VAL A 56 -0.37 -7.93 -2.78
C VAL A 56 0.67 -7.97 -3.90
N GLU A 57 1.40 -9.09 -3.97
CA GLU A 57 2.47 -9.28 -4.95
C GLU A 57 1.92 -9.73 -6.29
N CYS A 58 2.17 -8.94 -7.35
CA CYS A 58 1.72 -9.26 -8.70
C CYS A 58 2.83 -9.83 -9.59
N GLY A 59 4.08 -9.88 -9.10
CA GLY A 59 5.25 -10.24 -9.90
C GLY A 59 5.91 -11.58 -9.59
N LEU A 60 5.30 -12.42 -8.75
CA LEU A 60 5.87 -13.72 -8.38
C LEU A 60 4.79 -14.81 -8.44
N PRO A 61 4.38 -15.20 -9.67
CA PRO A 61 3.27 -16.14 -9.83
C PRO A 61 3.51 -17.53 -9.22
N ASP A 62 4.75 -18.01 -9.27
CA ASP A 62 5.07 -19.34 -8.77
C ASP A 62 5.12 -19.40 -7.25
N LYS A 63 5.54 -18.31 -6.61
CA LYS A 63 5.70 -18.26 -5.17
C LYS A 63 4.44 -17.77 -4.45
N TYR A 64 3.69 -16.88 -5.08
CA TYR A 64 2.49 -16.27 -4.50
C TYR A 64 1.31 -16.34 -5.48
N PRO A 65 0.85 -17.57 -5.83
CA PRO A 65 -0.21 -17.71 -6.84
C PRO A 65 -1.54 -17.07 -6.40
N ASP A 66 -1.84 -17.10 -5.10
CA ASP A 66 -3.09 -16.50 -4.59
C ASP A 66 -3.05 -14.99 -4.69
N GLN A 67 -1.88 -14.38 -4.48
CA GLN A 67 -1.73 -12.93 -4.62
C GLN A 67 -1.83 -12.54 -6.09
N LEU A 68 -1.21 -13.30 -6.99
CA LEU A 68 -1.36 -13.04 -8.42
C LEU A 68 -2.82 -13.13 -8.85
N ARG A 69 -3.58 -14.07 -8.29
CA ARG A 69 -5.01 -14.22 -8.59
C ARG A 69 -5.77 -12.95 -8.18
N GLN A 70 -5.47 -12.36 -7.02
CA GLN A 70 -6.07 -11.10 -6.61
C GLN A 70 -5.77 -9.99 -7.62
N CYS A 71 -4.53 -9.93 -8.13
CA CYS A 71 -4.15 -8.94 -9.15
C CYS A 71 -4.98 -9.09 -10.41
N ARG A 72 -5.21 -10.33 -10.85
CA ARG A 72 -6.03 -10.62 -12.04
C ARG A 72 -7.49 -10.27 -11.80
N ASP A 73 -8.04 -10.67 -10.65
CA ASP A 73 -9.44 -10.44 -10.33
C ASP A 73 -9.76 -8.95 -10.24
N GLU A 74 -8.82 -8.16 -9.74
CA GLU A 74 -8.96 -6.71 -9.66
C GLU A 74 -8.57 -6.01 -10.96
N ASN A 75 -8.14 -6.77 -11.96
CA ASN A 75 -7.75 -6.23 -13.26
C ASN A 75 -6.68 -5.15 -13.13
N ILE A 76 -5.64 -5.45 -12.34
CA ILE A 76 -4.53 -4.52 -12.11
C ILE A 76 -3.71 -4.42 -13.40
N ARG A 77 -3.59 -3.21 -13.97
CA ARG A 77 -2.88 -2.97 -15.22
C ARG A 77 -1.60 -2.17 -15.03
N SER A 78 -1.45 -1.55 -13.89
CA SER A 78 -0.25 -0.78 -13.56
C SER A 78 0.04 -0.94 -12.07
N ILE A 79 1.30 -0.75 -11.69
CA ILE A 79 1.74 -0.85 -10.30
C ILE A 79 2.59 0.36 -9.95
N PRO A 80 2.50 0.86 -8.72
CA PRO A 80 1.58 0.43 -7.68
C PRO A 80 0.14 0.89 -7.95
N THR A 81 -0.83 0.11 -7.49
CA THR A 81 -2.23 0.50 -7.51
C THR A 81 -2.82 0.23 -6.14
N TRP A 82 -3.56 1.21 -5.63
CA TRP A 82 -4.27 1.09 -4.36
C TRP A 82 -5.75 0.90 -4.61
N THR A 83 -6.36 -0.07 -3.94
CA THR A 83 -7.80 -0.29 -4.01
C THR A 83 -8.39 -0.32 -2.62
N ARG A 84 -9.65 0.08 -2.50
CA ARG A 84 -10.44 -0.16 -1.28
C ARG A 84 -11.91 -0.28 -1.68
N PRO A 85 -12.71 -1.06 -0.92
CA PRO A 85 -14.13 -1.21 -1.23
C PRO A 85 -14.85 0.14 -1.27
N GLY A 86 -15.67 0.34 -2.29
CA GLY A 86 -16.51 1.52 -2.42
C GLY A 86 -15.82 2.80 -2.85
N SER A 87 -14.55 2.72 -3.25
CA SER A 87 -13.81 3.92 -3.66
C SER A 87 -13.13 3.72 -5.01
N THR A 88 -12.87 4.84 -5.68
CA THR A 88 -12.05 4.83 -6.89
C THR A 88 -10.63 4.42 -6.53
N ARG A 89 -10.04 3.52 -7.34
CA ARG A 89 -8.65 3.12 -7.13
C ARG A 89 -7.69 4.24 -7.47
N LEU A 90 -6.51 4.21 -6.87
CA LEU A 90 -5.46 5.17 -7.14
C LEU A 90 -4.29 4.46 -7.80
N GLN A 91 -3.78 5.02 -8.89
CA GLN A 91 -2.66 4.44 -9.63
C GLN A 91 -1.41 5.28 -9.42
N GLY A 92 -0.27 4.60 -9.30
CA GLY A 92 1.02 5.24 -9.08
C GLY A 92 1.31 5.53 -7.61
N VAL A 93 2.49 6.07 -7.35
CA VAL A 93 2.91 6.43 -5.99
C VAL A 93 2.02 7.54 -5.47
N GLN A 94 1.47 7.33 -4.28
CA GLN A 94 0.57 8.30 -3.63
C GLN A 94 1.28 8.93 -2.45
N SER A 95 1.08 10.23 -2.27
CA SER A 95 1.58 10.92 -1.08
C SER A 95 0.84 10.44 0.17
N ILE A 96 1.47 10.61 1.31
CA ILE A 96 0.84 10.27 2.60
C ILE A 96 -0.45 11.07 2.78
N ASN A 97 -0.44 12.36 2.43
CA ASN A 97 -1.65 13.20 2.52
C ASN A 97 -2.80 12.67 1.66
N THR A 98 -2.49 12.26 0.43
CA THR A 98 -3.51 11.71 -0.48
C THR A 98 -4.12 10.44 0.11
N LEU A 99 -3.29 9.55 0.64
CA LEU A 99 -3.77 8.31 1.23
C LEU A 99 -4.57 8.56 2.51
N GLU A 100 -4.22 9.56 3.29
CA GLU A 100 -5.03 9.96 4.45
C GLU A 100 -6.43 10.40 4.03
N GLN A 101 -6.52 11.27 3.03
CA GLN A 101 -7.82 11.73 2.52
C GLN A 101 -8.63 10.58 1.91
N TRP A 102 -7.97 9.78 1.08
CA TRP A 102 -8.61 8.68 0.39
C TRP A 102 -9.15 7.61 1.35
N SER A 103 -8.44 7.36 2.44
CA SER A 103 -8.84 6.38 3.45
C SER A 103 -9.83 6.93 4.47
N GLY A 104 -10.12 8.22 4.42
CA GLY A 104 -11.02 8.86 5.37
C GLY A 104 -10.41 9.08 6.75
N LEU A 105 -9.07 9.08 6.86
CA LEU A 105 -8.41 9.32 8.13
C LEU A 105 -8.54 10.80 8.50
N ARG A 106 -9.19 11.04 9.63
CA ARG A 106 -9.35 12.40 10.13
C ARG A 106 -8.11 12.84 10.87
N ARG A 107 -7.63 14.02 10.52
CA ARG A 107 -6.62 14.68 11.34
C ARG A 107 -7.32 15.42 12.48
N GLU A 108 -6.68 15.38 13.64
CA GLU A 108 -7.13 16.17 14.77
C GLU A 108 -7.05 17.64 14.40
N PRO A 109 -8.09 18.45 14.69
CA PRO A 109 -8.01 19.89 14.45
C PRO A 109 -6.88 20.50 15.27
N LEU A 110 -6.13 21.39 14.63
CA LEU A 110 -5.12 22.17 15.33
C LEU A 110 -5.83 23.34 16.02
N ASN A 111 -5.96 23.24 17.30
CA ASN A 111 -6.55 24.30 18.09
C ASN A 111 -5.48 25.02 18.90
#